data_2b843b20eeb646fbf4a4119bbbe8a6a6
#
_entry.id   2b843b20eeb646fbf4a4119bbbe8a6a6
#
_cell.length_a   1.000
_cell.length_b   1.000
_cell.length_c   1.000
_cell.angle_alpha   90.00
_cell.angle_beta   90.00
_cell.angle_gamma   90.00
#
_symmetry.space_group_name_H-M   'P 1'
#
loop_
_entity.id
_entity.type
_entity.pdbx_description
1 polymer ?
#
loop_
_entity_poly.entity_id
_entity_poly.type
_entity_poly.pdbx_seq_one_letter_code
_entity_poly.pdbx_strand_id
1 'polypeptide(L)'
;MIDTMPLIETEEAARRLARAIASDLSLYNEEKIVGGIQNDNLFESLAEEIEEGRALYKRRVSPELYPRNFYDRALVDILIKAKGHIKSKLW
;
A
#
# COMPACT_ATOMS: atom_id res chain seq x y z
N MET A 1 -21.78 8.31 12.22
CA MET A 1 -21.23 9.57 11.72
C MET A 1 -20.73 9.43 10.30
N ILE A 2 -21.13 10.33 9.49
CA ILE A 2 -20.73 10.28 8.10
C ILE A 2 -19.41 11.01 7.91
N ASP A 3 -18.57 10.46 7.07
CA ASP A 3 -17.35 11.12 6.70
C ASP A 3 -17.70 12.38 5.91
N THR A 4 -17.43 13.53 6.49
CA THR A 4 -17.78 14.80 5.88
C THR A 4 -16.64 15.39 5.04
N MET A 5 -15.51 14.70 4.99
CA MET A 5 -14.38 15.18 4.20
C MET A 5 -14.69 15.03 2.71
N PRO A 6 -14.40 16.05 1.91
CA PRO A 6 -14.59 15.93 0.48
C PRO A 6 -13.66 14.89 -0.10
N LEU A 7 -14.06 14.31 -1.20
CA LEU A 7 -13.19 13.37 -1.90
C LEU A 7 -11.95 14.10 -2.42
N ILE A 8 -10.85 13.37 -2.45
CA ILE A 8 -9.61 13.84 -3.02
C ILE A 8 -9.76 13.83 -4.55
N GLU A 9 -9.56 14.95 -5.19
CA GLU A 9 -9.80 15.09 -6.61
C GLU A 9 -8.56 15.41 -7.43
N THR A 10 -7.42 15.67 -6.76
CA THR A 10 -6.19 15.97 -7.48
C THR A 10 -5.26 14.77 -7.46
N GLU A 11 -4.50 14.61 -8.53
CA GLU A 11 -3.53 13.51 -8.60
C GLU A 11 -2.49 13.61 -7.52
N GLU A 12 -2.03 14.82 -7.23
CA GLU A 12 -1.00 15.01 -6.22
C GLU A 12 -1.47 14.54 -4.85
N ALA A 13 -2.68 14.92 -4.47
CA ALA A 13 -3.23 14.51 -3.17
C ALA A 13 -3.50 13.02 -3.14
N ALA A 14 -3.95 12.44 -4.27
CA ALA A 14 -4.18 11.01 -4.34
C ALA A 14 -2.88 10.22 -4.19
N ARG A 15 -1.81 10.68 -4.83
CA ARG A 15 -0.50 10.05 -4.68
C ARG A 15 0.00 10.12 -3.25
N ARG A 16 -0.22 11.26 -2.61
CA ARG A 16 0.22 11.45 -1.23
C ARG A 16 -0.53 10.50 -0.30
N LEU A 17 -1.83 10.37 -0.49
CA LEU A 17 -2.62 9.43 0.30
C LEU A 17 -2.18 8.00 0.05
N ALA A 18 -1.96 7.64 -1.21
CA ALA A 18 -1.52 6.29 -1.55
C ALA A 18 -0.21 5.95 -0.86
N ARG A 19 0.74 6.89 -0.86
CA ARG A 19 2.01 6.69 -0.18
C ARG A 19 1.84 6.55 1.32
N ALA A 20 0.97 7.36 1.90
CA ALA A 20 0.74 7.30 3.35
C ALA A 20 0.17 5.94 3.73
N ILE A 21 -0.80 5.45 2.98
CA ILE A 21 -1.40 4.14 3.27
C ILE A 21 -0.37 3.04 3.11
N ALA A 22 0.39 3.07 2.02
CA ALA A 22 1.39 2.04 1.77
C ALA A 22 2.51 2.08 2.81
N SER A 23 2.92 3.28 3.24
CA SER A 23 3.93 3.41 4.28
C SER A 23 3.44 2.87 5.61
N ASP A 24 2.20 3.16 5.96
CA ASP A 24 1.62 2.64 7.20
C ASP A 24 1.51 1.13 7.15
N LEU A 25 1.11 0.59 6.02
CA LEU A 25 1.03 -0.85 5.84
C LEU A 25 2.39 -1.49 6.07
N SER A 26 3.43 -0.91 5.51
CA SER A 26 4.78 -1.40 5.67
C SER A 26 5.23 -1.30 7.12
N LEU A 27 4.95 -0.18 7.78
CA LEU A 27 5.39 0.07 9.14
C LEU A 27 4.73 -0.88 10.14
N TYR A 28 3.42 -1.10 9.99
CA TYR A 28 2.67 -1.89 10.96
C TYR A 28 2.71 -3.39 10.69
N ASN A 29 3.28 -3.80 9.57
CA ASN A 29 3.34 -5.21 9.20
C ASN A 29 4.75 -5.69 8.91
N GLU A 30 5.72 -5.10 9.59
CA GLU A 30 7.13 -5.37 9.34
C GLU A 30 7.48 -6.85 9.44
N GLU A 31 6.95 -7.53 10.45
CA GLU A 31 7.22 -8.96 10.62
C GLU A 31 6.70 -9.79 9.46
N LYS A 32 5.49 -9.45 8.99
CA LYS A 32 4.92 -10.15 7.84
C LYS A 32 5.72 -9.89 6.58
N ILE A 33 6.24 -8.68 6.44
CA ILE A 33 7.06 -8.33 5.28
C ILE A 33 8.35 -9.11 5.30
N VAL A 34 9.03 -9.15 6.43
CA VAL A 34 10.27 -9.90 6.56
C VAL A 34 10.03 -11.38 6.26
N GLY A 35 9.02 -11.97 6.89
CA GLY A 35 8.69 -13.37 6.66
C GLY A 35 8.29 -13.65 5.23
N GLY A 36 7.53 -12.73 4.63
CA GLY A 36 7.09 -12.89 3.26
C GLY A 36 8.24 -12.85 2.26
N ILE A 37 9.22 -11.98 2.51
CA ILE A 37 10.39 -11.90 1.66
C ILE A 37 11.24 -13.15 1.82
N GLN A 38 11.44 -13.59 3.06
CA GLN A 38 12.26 -14.76 3.32
C GLN A 38 11.65 -16.03 2.75
N ASN A 39 10.32 -16.12 2.73
CA ASN A 39 9.60 -17.30 2.26
C ASN A 39 9.08 -17.15 0.83
N ASP A 40 9.38 -16.01 0.19
CA ASP A 40 8.99 -15.72 -1.18
C ASP A 40 7.47 -15.75 -1.39
N ASN A 41 6.73 -15.26 -0.40
CA ASN A 41 5.27 -15.16 -0.51
C ASN A 41 4.75 -13.82 0.04
N LEU A 42 5.49 -12.76 -0.26
CA LEU A 42 5.23 -11.44 0.30
C LEU A 42 3.80 -10.94 0.09
N PHE A 43 3.32 -11.00 -1.16
CA PHE A 43 1.99 -10.48 -1.46
C PHE A 43 0.88 -11.32 -0.84
N GLU A 44 1.08 -12.62 -0.75
CA GLU A 44 0.11 -13.48 -0.10
C GLU A 44 0.03 -13.18 1.39
N SER A 45 1.18 -12.93 2.02
CA SER A 45 1.23 -12.63 3.44
C SER A 45 0.52 -11.33 3.79
N LEU A 46 0.45 -10.41 2.84
CA LEU A 46 -0.14 -9.09 3.06
C LEU A 46 -1.48 -8.89 2.37
N ALA A 47 -2.06 -9.95 1.82
CA ALA A 47 -3.26 -9.82 1.00
C ALA A 47 -4.39 -9.07 1.71
N GLU A 48 -4.67 -9.40 2.98
CA GLU A 48 -5.72 -8.72 3.72
C GLU A 48 -5.40 -7.25 3.93
N GLU A 49 -4.18 -6.96 4.34
CA GLU A 49 -3.76 -5.60 4.61
C GLU A 49 -3.78 -4.76 3.33
N ILE A 50 -3.39 -5.35 2.22
CA ILE A 50 -3.41 -4.67 0.94
C ILE A 50 -4.84 -4.29 0.56
N GLU A 51 -5.78 -5.22 0.73
CA GLU A 51 -7.16 -4.94 0.38
C GLU A 51 -7.82 -3.95 1.32
N GLU A 52 -7.47 -3.98 2.59
CA GLU A 52 -7.95 -2.99 3.54
C GLU A 52 -7.47 -1.59 3.16
N GLY A 53 -6.20 -1.49 2.78
CA GLY A 53 -5.65 -0.21 2.34
C GLY A 53 -6.30 0.27 1.06
N ARG A 54 -6.56 -0.64 0.13
CA ARG A 54 -7.23 -0.31 -1.12
C ARG A 54 -8.64 0.23 -0.87
N ALA A 55 -9.36 -0.39 0.05
CA ALA A 55 -10.71 0.06 0.40
C ALA A 55 -10.67 1.46 1.00
N LEU A 56 -9.71 1.73 1.86
CA LEU A 56 -9.54 3.05 2.45
C LEU A 56 -9.23 4.08 1.36
N TYR A 57 -8.31 3.75 0.46
CA TYR A 57 -7.94 4.63 -0.64
C TYR A 57 -9.16 4.98 -1.50
N LYS A 58 -9.93 3.96 -1.89
CA LYS A 58 -11.09 4.17 -2.75
C LYS A 58 -12.18 4.99 -2.05
N ARG A 59 -12.27 4.87 -0.74
CA ARG A 59 -13.26 5.62 0.02
C ARG A 59 -12.94 7.12 0.08
N ARG A 60 -11.66 7.46 -0.06
CA ARG A 60 -11.21 8.84 0.11
C ARG A 60 -10.92 9.56 -1.21
N VAL A 61 -10.83 8.85 -2.30
CA VAL A 61 -10.38 9.38 -3.58
C VAL A 61 -11.50 9.34 -4.61
N SER A 62 -11.55 10.36 -5.45
CA SER A 62 -12.54 10.42 -6.53
C SER A 62 -12.40 9.22 -7.47
N PRO A 63 -13.51 8.59 -7.88
CA PRO A 63 -13.44 7.45 -8.79
C PRO A 63 -12.73 7.74 -10.11
N GLU A 64 -12.68 8.99 -10.50
CA GLU A 64 -12.00 9.38 -11.74
C GLU A 64 -10.51 9.11 -11.68
N LEU A 65 -9.95 9.01 -10.47
CA LEU A 65 -8.53 8.76 -10.28
C LEU A 65 -8.17 7.28 -10.13
N TYR A 66 -9.17 6.40 -10.02
CA TYR A 66 -8.90 4.97 -9.85
C TYR A 66 -8.04 4.38 -10.97
N PRO A 67 -8.31 4.71 -12.26
CA PRO A 67 -7.51 4.12 -13.34
C PRO A 67 -6.04 4.51 -13.33
N ARG A 68 -5.67 5.50 -12.55
CA ARG A 68 -4.27 5.94 -12.46
C ARG A 68 -3.40 4.98 -11.65
N ASN A 69 -4.02 4.14 -10.80
CA ASN A 69 -3.32 3.12 -10.03
C ASN A 69 -2.25 3.67 -9.08
N PHE A 70 -2.48 4.84 -8.51
CA PHE A 70 -1.51 5.44 -7.60
C PHE A 70 -1.26 4.56 -6.37
N TYR A 71 -2.31 3.94 -5.85
CA TYR A 71 -2.17 3.09 -4.68
C TYR A 71 -1.30 1.86 -4.99
N ASP A 72 -1.57 1.20 -6.10
CA ASP A 72 -0.81 0.01 -6.47
C ASP A 72 0.66 0.36 -6.73
N ARG A 73 0.91 1.49 -7.36
CA ARG A 73 2.29 1.94 -7.61
C ARG A 73 3.03 2.23 -6.32
N ALA A 74 2.37 2.93 -5.38
CA ALA A 74 2.99 3.26 -4.12
C ALA A 74 3.29 2.00 -3.32
N LEU A 75 2.36 1.05 -3.34
CA LEU A 75 2.51 -0.20 -2.62
C LEU A 75 3.69 -1.01 -3.17
N VAL A 76 3.75 -1.16 -4.49
CA VAL A 76 4.84 -1.90 -5.13
C VAL A 76 6.17 -1.23 -4.84
N ASP A 77 6.24 0.09 -4.94
CA ASP A 77 7.48 0.82 -4.71
C ASP A 77 7.99 0.61 -3.29
N ILE A 78 7.11 0.69 -2.30
CA ILE A 78 7.50 0.52 -0.91
C ILE A 78 7.91 -0.91 -0.62
N LEU A 79 7.20 -1.89 -1.16
CA LEU A 79 7.53 -3.28 -0.92
C LEU A 79 8.82 -3.68 -1.62
N ILE A 80 9.10 -3.11 -2.80
CA ILE A 80 10.37 -3.36 -3.47
C ILE A 80 11.52 -2.78 -2.67
N LYS A 81 11.36 -1.60 -2.10
CA LYS A 81 12.38 -1.02 -1.25
C LYS A 81 12.63 -1.86 -0.01
N ALA A 82 11.56 -2.38 0.60
CA ALA A 82 11.69 -3.25 1.75
C ALA A 82 12.46 -4.52 1.37
N LYS A 83 12.15 -5.07 0.20
CA LYS A 83 12.83 -6.27 -0.28
C LYS A 83 14.32 -6.03 -0.48
N GLY A 84 14.68 -4.81 -0.87
CA GLY A 84 16.08 -4.47 -1.06
C GLY A 84 16.87 -4.39 0.24
N HIS A 85 16.19 -4.17 1.37
CA HIS A 85 16.85 -4.09 2.68
C HIS A 85 16.87 -5.41 3.44
N ILE A 86 16.08 -6.38 2.98
CA ILE A 86 15.94 -7.65 3.67
C ILE A 86 16.43 -8.75 2.76
N LYS A 87 17.40 -9.54 3.25
CA LYS A 87 17.94 -10.62 2.44
C LYS A 87 17.05 -11.83 2.54
N SER A 88 16.79 -12.43 1.39
CA SER A 88 16.07 -13.67 1.31
C SER A 88 16.96 -14.82 1.83
N LYS A 89 16.31 -15.92 2.22
CA LYS A 89 17.05 -17.12 2.64
C LYS A 89 17.89 -17.71 1.53
N LEU A 90 17.57 -17.36 0.29
CA LEU A 90 18.27 -17.90 -0.85
C LEU A 90 19.60 -17.19 -1.14
N TRP A 91 19.91 -16.17 -0.41
CA TRP A 91 21.13 -15.38 -0.60
C TRP A 91 22.18 -15.69 0.45
#